data_f6c936de8f7a458491badb3fd82bb5b5
#
_entry.id   f6c936de8f7a458491badb3fd82bb5b5
#
_cell.length_a   1.000
_cell.length_b   1.000
_cell.length_c   1.000
_cell.angle_alpha   90.00
_cell.angle_beta   90.00
_cell.angle_gamma   90.00
#
_symmetry.space_group_name_H-M   'P 1'
#
loop_
_entity.id
_entity.type
_entity.pdbx_description
1 polymer ?
#
loop_
_entity_poly.entity_id
_entity_poly.type
_entity_poly.pdbx_seq_one_letter_code
_entity_poly.pdbx_strand_id
1 'polypeptide(L)'
;MDTGTDALALAQQAVFEHLILPLMLAFGLDAQLEDGYVGALWLMAGMVQLVILVGVLVPLQRLWPAEHAAPGEQAAVRAAVRPDVLYTLIHRLGLFRAVLFLTLEPLWSSALGLLRTWGLPSWHLDAVWPGVTDVAWVSFLIYLVAFDFLAWLLHWLQHRWAWWWQLHALHHSQRHMTAWTDNRNHLLDDVIHDSIFVFVGLV
;
A
#
# COMPACT_ATOMS: atom_id res chain seq x y z
N MET A 1 -24.13 16.48 11.46
CA MET A 1 -23.13 16.64 10.40
C MET A 1 -21.78 16.56 11.06
N ASP A 2 -20.98 15.61 10.66
CA ASP A 2 -19.66 15.38 11.29
C ASP A 2 -18.64 16.25 10.56
N THR A 3 -18.22 17.35 11.22
CA THR A 3 -17.32 18.36 10.64
C THR A 3 -15.96 17.80 10.20
N GLY A 4 -15.58 16.63 10.70
CA GLY A 4 -14.32 15.97 10.34
C GLY A 4 -14.39 15.23 9.00
N THR A 5 -15.51 14.58 8.71
CA THR A 5 -15.73 13.91 7.42
C THR A 5 -15.89 14.91 6.29
N ASP A 6 -16.53 16.05 6.54
CA ASP A 6 -16.68 17.13 5.57
C ASP A 6 -15.31 17.76 5.21
N ALA A 7 -14.43 17.98 6.20
CA ALA A 7 -13.10 18.55 5.97
C ALA A 7 -12.19 17.61 5.17
N LEU A 8 -12.23 16.31 5.45
CA LEU A 8 -11.45 15.30 4.70
C LEU A 8 -11.92 15.22 3.23
N ALA A 9 -13.25 15.19 3.01
CA ALA A 9 -13.82 15.15 1.67
C ALA A 9 -13.47 16.42 0.86
N LEU A 10 -13.52 17.60 1.47
CA LEU A 10 -13.10 18.84 0.83
C LEU A 10 -11.60 18.85 0.48
N ALA A 11 -10.75 18.33 1.36
CA ALA A 11 -9.33 18.22 1.09
C ALA A 11 -9.04 17.22 -0.04
N GLN A 12 -9.72 16.07 -0.05
CA GLN A 12 -9.61 15.07 -1.12
C GLN A 12 -10.04 15.66 -2.46
N GLN A 13 -11.16 16.37 -2.49
CA GLN A 13 -11.67 17.05 -3.69
C GLN A 13 -10.67 18.09 -4.19
N ALA A 14 -10.11 18.92 -3.31
CA ALA A 14 -9.12 19.91 -3.69
C ALA A 14 -7.85 19.27 -4.28
N VAL A 15 -7.33 18.20 -3.69
CA VAL A 15 -6.18 17.44 -4.22
C VAL A 15 -6.52 16.84 -5.58
N PHE A 16 -7.71 16.26 -5.72
CA PHE A 16 -8.14 15.69 -6.99
C PHE A 16 -8.25 16.78 -8.07
N GLU A 17 -8.99 17.85 -7.84
CA GLU A 17 -9.26 18.89 -8.85
C GLU A 17 -8.02 19.67 -9.26
N HIS A 18 -7.12 19.97 -8.32
CA HIS A 18 -5.96 20.84 -8.60
C HIS A 18 -4.68 20.09 -8.97
N LEU A 19 -4.56 18.80 -8.64
CA LEU A 19 -3.37 18.03 -8.91
C LEU A 19 -3.62 16.83 -9.84
N ILE A 20 -4.58 15.96 -9.50
CA ILE A 20 -4.76 14.68 -10.20
C ILE A 20 -5.52 14.85 -11.49
N LEU A 21 -6.66 15.53 -11.47
CA LEU A 21 -7.52 15.73 -12.64
C LEU A 21 -6.78 16.37 -13.83
N PRO A 22 -5.99 17.46 -13.66
CA PRO A 22 -5.26 18.03 -14.78
C PRO A 22 -4.25 17.05 -15.39
N LEU A 23 -3.58 16.24 -14.56
CA LEU A 23 -2.66 15.21 -15.04
C LEU A 23 -3.40 14.10 -15.78
N MET A 24 -4.50 13.60 -15.24
CA MET A 24 -5.30 12.55 -15.89
C MET A 24 -5.81 13.01 -17.25
N LEU A 25 -6.35 14.21 -17.36
CA LEU A 25 -6.81 14.77 -18.63
C LEU A 25 -5.66 14.97 -19.62
N ALA A 26 -4.49 15.40 -19.17
CA ALA A 26 -3.30 15.56 -20.01
C ALA A 26 -2.79 14.23 -20.59
N PHE A 27 -3.03 13.10 -19.89
CA PHE A 27 -2.67 11.75 -20.32
C PHE A 27 -3.83 10.98 -20.98
N GLY A 28 -5.01 11.59 -21.16
CA GLY A 28 -6.17 10.94 -21.77
C GLY A 28 -6.80 9.85 -20.89
N LEU A 29 -6.74 10.00 -19.57
CA LEU A 29 -7.27 9.07 -18.55
C LEU A 29 -8.67 9.48 -18.05
N ASP A 30 -9.46 10.11 -18.88
CA ASP A 30 -10.79 10.61 -18.56
C ASP A 30 -11.81 9.50 -18.21
N ALA A 31 -11.57 8.28 -18.68
CA ALA A 31 -12.41 7.14 -18.33
C ALA A 31 -12.17 6.63 -16.88
N GLN A 32 -11.08 7.02 -16.22
CA GLN A 32 -10.65 6.55 -14.87
C GLN A 32 -10.76 7.64 -13.81
N LEU A 33 -11.58 8.69 -14.00
CA LEU A 33 -11.66 9.83 -13.07
C LEU A 33 -12.11 9.43 -11.65
N GLU A 34 -13.02 8.45 -11.54
CA GLU A 34 -13.48 7.93 -10.25
C GLU A 34 -12.32 7.31 -9.45
N ASP A 35 -11.51 6.51 -10.12
CA ASP A 35 -10.32 5.91 -9.53
C ASP A 35 -9.25 6.94 -9.17
N GLY A 36 -9.09 7.97 -10.01
CA GLY A 36 -8.24 9.12 -9.70
C GLY A 36 -8.69 9.87 -8.45
N TYR A 37 -10.00 9.99 -8.23
CA TYR A 37 -10.55 10.58 -7.02
C TYR A 37 -10.21 9.74 -5.76
N VAL A 38 -10.35 8.41 -5.85
CA VAL A 38 -9.91 7.49 -4.78
C VAL A 38 -8.39 7.58 -4.59
N GLY A 39 -7.63 7.69 -5.67
CA GLY A 39 -6.17 7.88 -5.65
C GLY A 39 -5.73 9.14 -4.89
N ALA A 40 -6.55 10.21 -4.89
CA ALA A 40 -6.29 11.41 -4.10
C ALA A 40 -6.23 11.10 -2.59
N LEU A 41 -7.12 10.25 -2.09
CA LEU A 41 -7.11 9.84 -0.68
C LEU A 41 -5.86 9.05 -0.32
N TRP A 42 -5.43 8.13 -1.21
CA TRP A 42 -4.19 7.37 -1.00
C TRP A 42 -2.95 8.27 -0.99
N LEU A 43 -2.88 9.25 -1.88
CA LEU A 43 -1.80 10.23 -1.90
C LEU A 43 -1.77 11.05 -0.60
N MET A 44 -2.92 11.52 -0.14
CA MET A 44 -3.04 12.26 1.13
C MET A 44 -2.59 11.39 2.32
N ALA A 45 -3.04 10.14 2.41
CA ALA A 45 -2.62 9.20 3.44
C ALA A 45 -1.10 8.98 3.42
N GLY A 46 -0.52 8.80 2.24
CA GLY A 46 0.92 8.68 2.04
C GLY A 46 1.70 9.92 2.49
N MET A 47 1.18 11.12 2.18
CA MET A 47 1.79 12.37 2.64
C MET A 47 1.74 12.50 4.18
N VAL A 48 0.63 12.14 4.81
CA VAL A 48 0.52 12.12 6.29
C VAL A 48 1.53 11.13 6.87
N GLN A 49 1.66 9.93 6.29
CA GLN A 49 2.65 8.95 6.72
C GLN A 49 4.09 9.47 6.58
N LEU A 50 4.41 10.18 5.50
CA LEU A 50 5.72 10.81 5.32
C LEU A 50 5.97 11.93 6.34
N VAL A 51 4.96 12.73 6.66
CA VAL A 51 5.05 13.76 7.71
C VAL A 51 5.33 13.11 9.08
N ILE A 52 4.63 12.02 9.42
CA ILE A 52 4.87 11.27 10.66
C ILE A 52 6.27 10.65 10.63
N LEU A 53 6.68 10.03 9.52
CA LEU A 53 7.99 9.42 9.37
C LEU A 53 9.11 10.44 9.61
N VAL A 54 9.06 11.58 8.92
CA VAL A 54 10.10 12.61 8.99
C VAL A 54 10.01 13.45 10.25
N GLY A 55 8.78 13.77 10.71
CA GLY A 55 8.56 14.66 11.85
C GLY A 55 8.62 13.95 13.20
N VAL A 56 8.39 12.64 13.24
CA VAL A 56 8.34 11.87 14.50
C VAL A 56 9.36 10.74 14.49
N LEU A 57 9.27 9.78 13.55
CA LEU A 57 10.06 8.55 13.62
C LEU A 57 11.55 8.79 13.40
N VAL A 58 11.92 9.62 12.42
CA VAL A 58 13.34 9.95 12.17
C VAL A 58 13.96 10.73 13.33
N PRO A 59 13.33 11.75 13.93
CA PRO A 59 13.82 12.36 15.17
C PRO A 59 13.92 11.38 16.34
N LEU A 60 12.90 10.55 16.58
CA LEU A 60 12.94 9.53 17.64
C LEU A 60 14.12 8.57 17.45
N GLN A 61 14.34 8.07 16.24
CA GLN A 61 15.47 7.19 15.95
C GLN A 61 16.82 7.89 16.17
N ARG A 62 16.92 9.19 15.94
CA ARG A 62 18.15 9.97 16.23
C ARG A 62 18.40 10.16 17.72
N LEU A 63 17.33 10.31 18.52
CA LEU A 63 17.41 10.47 19.98
C LEU A 63 17.64 9.13 20.70
N TRP A 64 17.02 8.05 20.21
CA TRP A 64 17.11 6.69 20.76
C TRP A 64 17.40 5.68 19.63
N PRO A 65 18.61 5.65 19.08
CA PRO A 65 18.96 4.72 18.02
C PRO A 65 18.99 3.28 18.55
N ALA A 66 18.29 2.37 17.87
CA ALA A 66 18.39 0.93 18.17
C ALA A 66 19.75 0.36 17.76
N GLU A 67 20.33 0.90 16.68
CA GLU A 67 21.66 0.55 16.19
C GLU A 67 22.56 1.78 16.21
N HIS A 68 23.79 1.61 16.66
CA HIS A 68 24.80 2.67 16.67
C HIS A 68 25.82 2.39 15.57
N ALA A 69 25.97 3.33 14.64
CA ALA A 69 27.04 3.26 13.68
C ALA A 69 28.40 3.44 14.38
N ALA A 70 29.35 2.57 14.08
CA ALA A 70 30.69 2.70 14.61
C ALA A 70 31.37 4.02 14.15
N PRO A 71 32.35 4.54 14.87
CA PRO A 71 33.10 5.72 14.46
C PRO A 71 33.66 5.53 13.04
N GLY A 72 33.32 6.44 12.12
CA GLY A 72 33.75 6.38 10.73
C GLY A 72 32.78 5.69 9.77
N GLU A 73 31.78 4.95 10.24
CA GLU A 73 30.82 4.24 9.38
C GLU A 73 29.59 5.08 8.96
N GLN A 74 29.41 6.26 9.51
CA GLN A 74 28.22 7.10 9.27
C GLN A 74 27.99 7.42 7.78
N ALA A 75 29.04 7.55 6.99
CA ALA A 75 28.93 7.79 5.56
C ALA A 75 28.43 6.53 4.83
N ALA A 76 28.93 5.35 5.20
CA ALA A 76 28.49 4.07 4.63
C ALA A 76 27.03 3.77 5.00
N VAL A 77 26.63 4.02 6.27
CA VAL A 77 25.23 3.88 6.71
C VAL A 77 24.30 4.80 5.92
N ARG A 78 24.66 6.08 5.76
CA ARG A 78 23.87 7.03 4.95
C ARG A 78 23.75 6.57 3.48
N ALA A 79 24.82 6.01 2.91
CA ALA A 79 24.78 5.48 1.56
C ALA A 79 23.89 4.24 1.43
N ALA A 80 23.90 3.36 2.43
CA ALA A 80 23.06 2.17 2.48
C ALA A 80 21.55 2.48 2.65
N VAL A 81 21.21 3.59 3.29
CA VAL A 81 19.81 4.04 3.52
C VAL A 81 19.22 4.78 2.32
N ARG A 82 20.04 5.33 1.40
CA ARG A 82 19.50 6.06 0.23
C ARG A 82 18.49 5.29 -0.61
N PRO A 83 18.71 4.01 -0.96
CA PRO A 83 17.70 3.22 -1.66
C PRO A 83 16.39 3.11 -0.87
N ASP A 84 16.44 2.96 0.46
CA ASP A 84 15.24 2.84 1.30
C ASP A 84 14.40 4.11 1.27
N VAL A 85 15.06 5.28 1.26
CA VAL A 85 14.37 6.57 1.10
C VAL A 85 13.65 6.61 -0.26
N LEU A 86 14.32 6.19 -1.34
CA LEU A 86 13.71 6.17 -2.67
C LEU A 86 12.52 5.23 -2.73
N TYR A 87 12.66 3.99 -2.25
CA TYR A 87 11.56 3.02 -2.18
C TYR A 87 10.38 3.57 -1.36
N THR A 88 10.67 4.15 -0.19
CA THR A 88 9.63 4.76 0.66
C THR A 88 8.89 5.87 -0.07
N LEU A 89 9.59 6.76 -0.77
CA LEU A 89 8.94 7.84 -1.53
C LEU A 89 8.07 7.29 -2.68
N ILE A 90 8.56 6.31 -3.43
CA ILE A 90 7.82 5.68 -4.53
C ILE A 90 6.52 5.06 -4.00
N HIS A 91 6.56 4.34 -2.89
CA HIS A 91 5.39 3.68 -2.32
C HIS A 91 4.44 4.67 -1.63
N ARG A 92 4.95 5.57 -0.77
CA ARG A 92 4.11 6.50 -0.01
C ARG A 92 3.49 7.60 -0.86
N LEU A 93 4.13 8.03 -1.94
CA LEU A 93 3.53 8.95 -2.91
C LEU A 93 2.59 8.23 -3.91
N GLY A 94 2.40 6.95 -3.78
CA GLY A 94 1.48 6.17 -4.61
C GLY A 94 1.97 5.94 -6.05
N LEU A 95 3.24 6.26 -6.38
CA LEU A 95 3.76 6.12 -7.75
C LEU A 95 3.75 4.66 -8.21
N PHE A 96 4.14 3.73 -7.35
CA PHE A 96 4.06 2.30 -7.65
C PHE A 96 2.60 1.86 -7.89
N ARG A 97 1.69 2.27 -7.01
CA ARG A 97 0.27 1.98 -7.12
C ARG A 97 -0.36 2.56 -8.38
N ALA A 98 0.01 3.78 -8.77
CA ALA A 98 -0.44 4.37 -10.03
C ALA A 98 -0.01 3.55 -11.25
N VAL A 99 1.23 3.03 -11.25
CA VAL A 99 1.70 2.14 -12.33
C VAL A 99 0.90 0.83 -12.35
N LEU A 100 0.66 0.19 -11.20
CA LEU A 100 -0.15 -1.04 -11.12
C LEU A 100 -1.58 -0.79 -11.61
N PHE A 101 -2.18 0.31 -11.16
CA PHE A 101 -3.52 0.71 -11.57
C PHE A 101 -3.62 0.87 -13.10
N LEU A 102 -2.70 1.60 -13.72
CA LEU A 102 -2.73 1.85 -15.15
C LEU A 102 -2.38 0.61 -16.01
N THR A 103 -1.72 -0.38 -15.45
CA THR A 103 -1.21 -1.54 -16.21
C THR A 103 -1.93 -2.84 -15.88
N LEU A 104 -2.12 -3.15 -14.60
CA LEU A 104 -2.61 -4.45 -14.14
C LEU A 104 -4.08 -4.44 -13.71
N GLU A 105 -4.61 -3.32 -13.23
CA GLU A 105 -6.01 -3.24 -12.80
C GLU A 105 -7.01 -3.68 -13.89
N PRO A 106 -6.89 -3.24 -15.16
CA PRO A 106 -7.77 -3.70 -16.22
C PRO A 106 -7.69 -5.21 -16.46
N LEU A 107 -6.52 -5.82 -16.23
CA LEU A 107 -6.32 -7.28 -16.35
C LEU A 107 -6.99 -8.01 -15.19
N TRP A 108 -6.83 -7.51 -13.95
CA TRP A 108 -7.47 -8.09 -12.75
C TRP A 108 -8.99 -8.02 -12.86
N SER A 109 -9.54 -6.87 -13.22
CA SER A 109 -10.98 -6.68 -13.40
C SER A 109 -11.54 -7.59 -14.51
N SER A 110 -10.83 -7.74 -15.63
CA SER A 110 -11.21 -8.64 -16.71
C SER A 110 -11.17 -10.10 -16.27
N ALA A 111 -10.11 -10.52 -15.56
CA ALA A 111 -9.98 -11.88 -15.06
C ALA A 111 -11.09 -12.22 -14.06
N LEU A 112 -11.38 -11.29 -13.12
CA LEU A 112 -12.46 -11.47 -12.16
C LEU A 112 -13.83 -11.52 -12.84
N GLY A 113 -14.08 -10.64 -13.82
CA GLY A 113 -15.30 -10.67 -14.63
C GLY A 113 -15.50 -12.02 -15.33
N LEU A 114 -14.42 -12.58 -15.90
CA LEU A 114 -14.45 -13.91 -16.51
C LEU A 114 -14.75 -15.01 -15.48
N LEU A 115 -14.09 -14.98 -14.32
CA LEU A 115 -14.35 -15.94 -13.23
C LEU A 115 -15.80 -15.89 -12.75
N ARG A 116 -16.38 -14.69 -12.65
CA ARG A 116 -17.80 -14.52 -12.31
C ARG A 116 -18.74 -15.11 -13.38
N THR A 117 -18.40 -14.97 -14.65
CA THR A 117 -19.18 -15.63 -15.73
C THR A 117 -19.09 -17.16 -15.67
N TRP A 118 -18.04 -17.72 -15.07
CA TRP A 118 -17.87 -19.15 -14.81
C TRP A 118 -18.51 -19.60 -13.48
N GLY A 119 -19.16 -18.68 -12.76
CA GLY A 119 -19.92 -19.01 -11.54
C GLY A 119 -19.18 -18.74 -10.24
N LEU A 120 -18.06 -17.97 -10.23
CA LEU A 120 -17.46 -17.51 -9.00
C LEU A 120 -18.46 -16.58 -8.28
N PRO A 121 -18.95 -16.96 -7.08
CA PRO A 121 -19.89 -16.12 -6.34
C PRO A 121 -19.19 -14.87 -5.80
N SER A 122 -19.94 -13.78 -5.67
CA SER A 122 -19.50 -12.66 -4.82
C SER A 122 -19.91 -12.96 -3.38
N TRP A 123 -18.96 -12.85 -2.48
CA TRP A 123 -19.19 -13.03 -1.05
C TRP A 123 -19.42 -11.66 -0.40
N HIS A 124 -20.50 -11.57 0.37
CA HIS A 124 -20.87 -10.39 1.12
C HIS A 124 -20.86 -10.73 2.60
N LEU A 125 -19.92 -10.18 3.34
CA LEU A 125 -19.73 -10.49 4.76
C LEU A 125 -20.98 -10.15 5.59
N ASP A 126 -21.67 -9.06 5.24
CA ASP A 126 -22.92 -8.62 5.85
C ASP A 126 -24.06 -9.66 5.73
N ALA A 127 -24.03 -10.48 4.69
CA ALA A 127 -24.99 -11.53 4.45
C ALA A 127 -24.68 -12.87 5.18
N VAL A 128 -23.44 -13.03 5.69
CA VAL A 128 -23.01 -14.29 6.34
C VAL A 128 -23.72 -14.51 7.68
N TRP A 129 -23.83 -13.46 8.50
CA TRP A 129 -24.51 -13.52 9.79
C TRP A 129 -25.23 -12.19 10.07
N PRO A 130 -26.45 -12.00 9.53
CA PRO A 130 -27.23 -10.79 9.72
C PRO A 130 -27.42 -10.45 11.21
N GLY A 131 -27.29 -9.18 11.56
CA GLY A 131 -27.30 -8.70 12.95
C GLY A 131 -25.96 -8.76 13.67
N VAL A 132 -24.92 -9.36 13.06
CA VAL A 132 -23.56 -9.44 13.59
C VAL A 132 -22.55 -8.93 12.56
N THR A 133 -22.49 -9.55 11.38
CA THR A 133 -21.53 -9.19 10.34
C THR A 133 -21.94 -8.01 9.47
N ASP A 134 -23.16 -7.49 9.63
CA ASP A 134 -23.63 -6.20 9.09
C ASP A 134 -23.28 -5.00 10.00
N VAL A 135 -22.80 -5.26 11.23
CA VAL A 135 -22.34 -4.21 12.13
C VAL A 135 -20.94 -3.75 11.70
N ALA A 136 -20.81 -2.50 11.28
CA ALA A 136 -19.61 -1.95 10.61
C ALA A 136 -18.29 -2.24 11.34
N TRP A 137 -18.23 -2.07 12.66
CA TRP A 137 -17.01 -2.33 13.42
C TRP A 137 -16.67 -3.83 13.54
N VAL A 138 -17.68 -4.72 13.54
CA VAL A 138 -17.48 -6.18 13.53
C VAL A 138 -16.91 -6.61 12.19
N SER A 139 -17.49 -6.17 11.08
CA SER A 139 -16.97 -6.41 9.74
C SER A 139 -15.56 -5.88 9.59
N PHE A 140 -15.29 -4.66 10.08
CA PHE A 140 -13.94 -4.09 10.09
C PHE A 140 -12.93 -5.00 10.81
N LEU A 141 -13.26 -5.50 12.00
CA LEU A 141 -12.37 -6.39 12.74
C LEU A 141 -12.15 -7.73 12.03
N ILE A 142 -13.22 -8.30 11.42
CA ILE A 142 -13.09 -9.55 10.66
C ILE A 142 -12.17 -9.35 9.46
N TYR A 143 -12.37 -8.29 8.68
CA TYR A 143 -11.49 -7.96 7.55
C TYR A 143 -10.05 -7.69 8.02
N LEU A 144 -9.87 -6.92 9.10
CA LEU A 144 -8.55 -6.64 9.65
C LEU A 144 -7.79 -7.93 9.97
N VAL A 145 -8.44 -8.86 10.71
CA VAL A 145 -7.82 -10.15 11.09
C VAL A 145 -7.58 -11.02 9.85
N ALA A 146 -8.53 -11.08 8.92
CA ALA A 146 -8.40 -11.90 7.72
C ALA A 146 -7.26 -11.42 6.81
N PHE A 147 -7.16 -10.11 6.59
CA PHE A 147 -6.10 -9.53 5.77
C PHE A 147 -4.74 -9.55 6.46
N ASP A 148 -4.67 -9.36 7.78
CA ASP A 148 -3.44 -9.52 8.55
C ASP A 148 -2.94 -10.97 8.51
N PHE A 149 -3.85 -11.94 8.67
CA PHE A 149 -3.51 -13.35 8.50
C PHE A 149 -3.04 -13.68 7.08
N LEU A 150 -3.68 -13.12 6.05
CA LEU A 150 -3.25 -13.27 4.66
C LEU A 150 -1.83 -12.70 4.45
N ALA A 151 -1.58 -11.49 4.96
CA ALA A 151 -0.25 -10.86 4.90
C ALA A 151 0.82 -11.74 5.56
N TRP A 152 0.54 -12.24 6.77
CA TRP A 152 1.41 -13.18 7.47
C TRP A 152 1.65 -14.46 6.66
N LEU A 153 0.59 -15.05 6.10
CA LEU A 153 0.69 -16.28 5.30
C LEU A 153 1.55 -16.07 4.06
N LEU A 154 1.34 -14.97 3.33
CA LEU A 154 2.15 -14.64 2.16
C LEU A 154 3.62 -14.44 2.53
N HIS A 155 3.90 -13.68 3.59
CA HIS A 155 5.24 -13.48 4.10
C HIS A 155 5.91 -14.82 4.51
N TRP A 156 5.16 -15.70 5.16
CA TRP A 156 5.65 -17.04 5.50
C TRP A 156 5.95 -17.87 4.25
N LEU A 157 5.12 -17.81 3.19
CA LEU A 157 5.35 -18.47 1.91
C LEU A 157 6.59 -17.91 1.19
N GLN A 158 6.81 -16.60 1.23
CA GLN A 158 8.03 -15.95 0.71
C GLN A 158 9.30 -16.53 1.32
N HIS A 159 9.27 -16.91 2.59
CA HIS A 159 10.39 -17.58 3.28
C HIS A 159 10.47 -19.10 3.01
N ARG A 160 9.40 -19.74 2.56
CA ARG A 160 9.36 -21.22 2.34
C ARG A 160 9.64 -21.64 0.91
N TRP A 161 9.24 -20.83 -0.05
CA TRP A 161 9.41 -21.17 -1.46
C TRP A 161 10.67 -20.53 -2.03
N ALA A 162 11.61 -21.36 -2.50
CA ALA A 162 12.93 -20.92 -2.96
C ALA A 162 12.85 -19.87 -4.10
N TRP A 163 11.90 -20.01 -5.02
CA TRP A 163 11.71 -19.04 -6.11
C TRP A 163 11.20 -17.69 -5.58
N TRP A 164 10.29 -17.71 -4.57
CA TRP A 164 9.74 -16.49 -4.01
C TRP A 164 10.74 -15.81 -3.07
N TRP A 165 11.52 -16.60 -2.33
CA TRP A 165 12.63 -16.08 -1.55
C TRP A 165 13.63 -15.27 -2.38
N GLN A 166 13.90 -15.64 -3.64
CA GLN A 166 14.81 -14.88 -4.51
C GLN A 166 14.32 -13.44 -4.78
N LEU A 167 13.01 -13.21 -4.80
CA LEU A 167 12.41 -11.88 -4.88
C LEU A 167 12.44 -11.19 -3.51
N HIS A 168 11.98 -11.91 -2.48
CA HIS A 168 11.80 -11.40 -1.13
C HIS A 168 13.14 -11.14 -0.41
N ALA A 169 14.22 -11.77 -0.80
CA ALA A 169 15.56 -11.56 -0.25
C ALA A 169 16.05 -10.11 -0.38
N LEU A 170 15.50 -9.33 -1.33
CA LEU A 170 15.78 -7.90 -1.44
C LEU A 170 15.28 -7.14 -0.20
N HIS A 171 14.09 -7.51 0.32
CA HIS A 171 13.57 -6.97 1.57
C HIS A 171 14.52 -7.25 2.75
N HIS A 172 15.10 -8.44 2.80
CA HIS A 172 16.06 -8.84 3.84
C HIS A 172 17.52 -8.44 3.55
N SER A 173 17.79 -7.69 2.50
CA SER A 173 19.15 -7.25 2.13
C SER A 173 19.67 -6.05 2.92
N GLN A 174 18.82 -5.45 3.74
CA GLN A 174 19.17 -4.27 4.54
C GLN A 174 20.15 -4.67 5.66
N ARG A 175 21.23 -3.91 5.75
CA ARG A 175 22.26 -4.10 6.78
C ARG A 175 22.05 -3.21 8.01
N HIS A 176 21.29 -2.15 7.87
CA HIS A 176 20.99 -1.17 8.91
C HIS A 176 19.50 -0.90 8.93
N MET A 177 18.88 -1.17 10.06
CA MET A 177 17.46 -0.93 10.26
C MET A 177 17.22 0.54 10.62
N THR A 178 16.40 1.20 9.82
CA THR A 178 16.05 2.62 10.02
C THR A 178 14.56 2.84 9.82
N ALA A 179 14.06 4.01 10.15
CA ALA A 179 12.67 4.39 9.89
C ALA A 179 12.27 4.34 8.39
N TRP A 180 13.24 4.21 7.47
CA TRP A 180 13.02 4.11 6.02
C TRP A 180 13.00 2.67 5.49
N THR A 181 13.25 1.68 6.33
CA THR A 181 13.58 0.30 5.90
C THR A 181 12.38 -0.49 5.35
N ASP A 182 11.17 -0.08 5.67
CA ASP A 182 9.93 -0.84 5.44
C ASP A 182 9.63 -1.18 3.96
N ASN A 183 9.97 -0.29 3.03
CA ASN A 183 9.48 -0.35 1.65
C ASN A 183 10.50 -0.88 0.62
N ARG A 184 11.64 -1.44 1.03
CA ARG A 184 12.60 -2.03 0.09
C ARG A 184 12.14 -3.42 -0.34
N ASN A 185 11.38 -3.50 -1.41
CA ASN A 185 10.87 -4.76 -1.96
C ASN A 185 11.27 -4.92 -3.43
N HIS A 186 11.27 -6.14 -3.91
CA HIS A 186 11.37 -6.41 -5.34
C HIS A 186 10.03 -6.10 -6.02
N LEU A 187 10.03 -5.31 -7.09
CA LEU A 187 8.78 -4.87 -7.73
C LEU A 187 7.86 -6.03 -8.14
N LEU A 188 8.41 -7.14 -8.60
CA LEU A 188 7.62 -8.33 -8.93
C LEU A 188 7.04 -9.00 -7.68
N ASP A 189 7.72 -8.93 -6.53
CA ASP A 189 7.20 -9.42 -5.25
C ASP A 189 5.96 -8.61 -4.84
N ASP A 190 6.06 -7.29 -4.92
CA ASP A 190 4.93 -6.38 -4.65
C ASP A 190 3.77 -6.63 -5.63
N VAL A 191 4.04 -6.84 -6.93
CA VAL A 191 3.02 -7.17 -7.92
C VAL A 191 2.27 -8.46 -7.56
N ILE A 192 3.00 -9.52 -7.19
CA ILE A 192 2.40 -10.81 -6.80
C ILE A 192 1.57 -10.63 -5.54
N HIS A 193 2.13 -9.98 -4.53
CA HIS A 193 1.49 -9.72 -3.25
C HIS A 193 0.20 -8.91 -3.44
N ASP A 194 0.28 -7.76 -4.11
CA ASP A 194 -0.88 -6.89 -4.34
C ASP A 194 -1.94 -7.57 -5.21
N SER A 195 -1.54 -8.38 -6.23
CA SER A 195 -2.49 -9.16 -7.02
C SER A 195 -3.29 -10.13 -6.16
N ILE A 196 -2.64 -10.84 -5.23
CA ILE A 196 -3.34 -11.77 -4.32
C ILE A 196 -4.33 -11.00 -3.42
N PHE A 197 -3.90 -9.85 -2.87
CA PHE A 197 -4.78 -9.01 -2.04
C PHE A 197 -5.99 -8.49 -2.81
N VAL A 198 -5.79 -8.03 -4.05
CA VAL A 198 -6.88 -7.59 -4.93
C VAL A 198 -7.87 -8.73 -5.16
N PHE A 199 -7.40 -9.92 -5.57
CA PHE A 199 -8.30 -11.05 -5.83
C PHE A 199 -9.04 -11.50 -4.56
N VAL A 200 -8.37 -11.59 -3.42
CA VAL A 200 -9.03 -11.97 -2.15
C VAL A 200 -10.01 -10.89 -1.68
N GLY A 201 -9.70 -9.61 -1.91
CA GLY A 201 -10.59 -8.50 -1.51
C GLY A 201 -11.80 -8.29 -2.43
N LEU A 202 -11.77 -8.85 -3.65
CA LEU A 202 -12.85 -8.72 -4.64
C LEU A 202 -13.78 -9.94 -4.70
N VAL A 203 -13.42 -11.05 -4.08
CA VAL A 203 -14.24 -12.27 -3.96
C VAL A 203 -15.10 -12.22 -2.72
#